data_014fed533319216176e57ba687b5c062
#
_entry.id   014fed533319216176e57ba687b5c062
#
_cell.length_a   1.000
_cell.length_b   1.000
_cell.length_c   1.000
_cell.angle_alpha   90.00
_cell.angle_beta   90.00
_cell.angle_gamma   90.00
#
_symmetry.space_group_name_H-M   'P 1'
#
loop_
_entity.id
_entity.type
_entity.pdbx_description
1 polymer ?
#
loop_
_entity_poly.entity_id
_entity_poly.type
_entity_poly.pdbx_seq_one_letter_code
_entity_poly.pdbx_strand_id
1 'polypeptide(L)' 'MQYTYLEARPDRASGELTIKGTRIRIAQVINMLAHGHTLQQMHEGWPWLSAATLKGAIEEAAKLLSDQSTRPHGEAIL' A
#
# COMPACT_ATOMS: atom_id res chain seq x y z
N MET A 1 -9.39 -8.36 10.46
CA MET A 1 -9.18 -6.92 10.41
C MET A 1 -9.54 -6.39 9.03
N GLN A 2 -10.25 -5.29 8.99
CA GLN A 2 -10.68 -4.72 7.72
C GLN A 2 -9.91 -3.45 7.41
N TYR A 3 -9.56 -3.31 6.15
CA TYR A 3 -8.90 -2.12 5.66
C TYR A 3 -9.87 -1.31 4.81
N THR A 4 -9.65 -0.02 4.74
CA THR A 4 -10.48 0.87 3.94
C THR A 4 -10.13 0.76 2.45
N TYR A 5 -8.84 0.78 2.14
CA TYR A 5 -8.37 0.82 0.75
C TYR A 5 -7.67 -0.45 0.31
N LEU A 6 -7.35 -1.33 1.24
CA LEU A 6 -6.57 -2.54 0.93
C LEU A 6 -7.40 -3.79 1.19
N GLU A 7 -6.99 -4.87 0.55
CA GLU A 7 -7.58 -6.19 0.81
C GLU A 7 -6.53 -7.26 0.53
N ALA A 8 -6.68 -8.39 1.19
CA ALA A 8 -5.86 -9.56 0.93
C ALA A 8 -6.80 -10.69 0.55
N ARG A 9 -6.67 -11.17 -0.67
CA ARG A 9 -7.53 -12.24 -1.18
C ARG A 9 -6.67 -13.39 -1.64
N PRO A 10 -6.93 -14.60 -1.14
CA PRO A 10 -6.11 -15.76 -1.51
C PRO A 10 -6.13 -16.07 -3.00
N ASP A 11 -7.20 -15.69 -3.69
CA ASP A 11 -7.36 -15.96 -5.10
C ASP A 11 -6.77 -14.84 -5.97
N ARG A 12 -6.06 -13.89 -5.36
CA ARG A 12 -5.58 -12.74 -6.08
C ARG A 12 -4.21 -12.35 -5.56
N ALA A 13 -3.24 -12.19 -6.45
CA ALA A 13 -1.88 -11.78 -6.11
C ALA A 13 -1.27 -12.63 -4.98
N SER A 14 -1.58 -13.92 -4.98
CA SER A 14 -1.07 -14.89 -4.00
C SER A 14 -1.36 -14.49 -2.55
N GLY A 15 -2.46 -13.78 -2.32
CA GLY A 15 -2.86 -13.38 -0.99
C GLY A 15 -2.16 -12.14 -0.47
N GLU A 16 -1.35 -11.48 -1.27
CA GLU A 16 -0.72 -10.23 -0.85
C GLU A 16 -1.74 -9.10 -0.80
N LEU A 17 -1.43 -8.08 -0.01
CA LEU A 17 -2.29 -6.92 0.07
C LEU A 17 -2.32 -6.19 -1.27
N THR A 18 -3.52 -5.97 -1.76
CA THR A 18 -3.75 -5.21 -2.99
C THR A 18 -4.69 -4.06 -2.69
N ILE A 19 -4.75 -3.10 -3.60
CA ILE A 19 -5.76 -2.06 -3.55
C ILE A 19 -7.10 -2.73 -3.84
N LYS A 20 -8.09 -2.45 -3.01
CA LYS A 20 -9.41 -3.09 -3.10
C LYS A 20 -9.95 -3.06 -4.52
N GLY A 21 -10.46 -4.20 -4.95
CA GLY A 21 -11.05 -4.34 -6.26
C GLY A 21 -10.06 -4.43 -7.40
N THR A 22 -8.77 -4.48 -7.11
CA THR A 22 -7.74 -4.53 -8.15
C THR A 22 -6.76 -5.66 -7.86
N ARG A 23 -5.85 -5.87 -8.80
CA ARG A 23 -4.72 -6.78 -8.60
C ARG A 23 -3.42 -6.01 -8.38
N ILE A 24 -3.52 -4.72 -8.12
CA ILE A 24 -2.34 -3.90 -7.89
C ILE A 24 -1.89 -4.10 -6.45
N ARG A 25 -0.71 -4.69 -6.29
CA ARG A 25 -0.15 -4.93 -4.96
C ARG A 25 0.33 -3.63 -4.34
N ILE A 26 0.04 -3.45 -3.07
CA ILE A 26 0.51 -2.24 -2.39
C ILE A 26 2.03 -2.18 -2.37
N ALA A 27 2.69 -3.33 -2.31
CA ALA A 27 4.14 -3.36 -2.36
C ALA A 27 4.68 -2.78 -3.67
N GLN A 28 3.98 -3.04 -4.77
CA GLN A 28 4.35 -2.47 -6.07
C GLN A 28 4.25 -0.95 -6.04
N VAL A 29 3.18 -0.43 -5.46
CA VAL A 29 2.97 1.01 -5.37
C VAL A 29 4.07 1.66 -4.54
N ILE A 30 4.38 1.06 -3.41
CA ILE A 30 5.43 1.57 -2.52
C ILE A 30 6.79 1.54 -3.24
N ASN A 31 7.05 0.47 -3.96
CA ASN A 31 8.29 0.35 -4.72
C ASN A 31 8.41 1.44 -5.78
N MET A 32 7.30 1.76 -6.44
CA MET A 32 7.30 2.84 -7.43
C MET A 32 7.61 4.17 -6.78
N LEU A 33 7.04 4.43 -5.61
CA LEU A 33 7.35 5.64 -4.87
C LEU A 33 8.84 5.72 -4.53
N ALA A 34 9.40 4.59 -4.10
CA ALA A 34 10.81 4.53 -3.76
C ALA A 34 11.72 4.82 -4.95
N HIS A 35 11.22 4.60 -6.16
CA HIS A 35 11.97 4.87 -7.39
C HIS A 35 11.63 6.23 -7.99
N GLY A 36 10.96 7.09 -7.24
CA GLY A 36 10.73 8.47 -7.67
C GLY A 36 9.44 8.72 -8.42
N HIS A 37 8.57 7.72 -8.54
CA HIS A 37 7.28 7.94 -9.17
C HIS A 37 6.37 8.74 -8.25
N THR A 38 5.57 9.62 -8.83
CA THR A 38 4.62 10.41 -8.06
C THR A 38 3.23 9.80 -8.17
N LEU A 39 2.34 10.22 -7.26
CA LEU A 39 0.93 9.80 -7.34
C LEU A 39 0.32 10.19 -8.67
N GLN A 40 0.68 11.37 -9.17
CA GLN A 40 0.16 11.84 -10.45
C GLN A 40 0.59 10.90 -11.59
N GLN A 41 1.84 10.49 -11.59
CA GLN A 41 2.35 9.56 -12.60
C GLN A 41 1.65 8.22 -12.52
N MET A 42 1.42 7.74 -11.31
CA MET A 42 0.71 6.47 -11.15
C MET A 42 -0.73 6.56 -11.62
N HIS A 43 -1.39 7.68 -11.34
CA HIS A 43 -2.75 7.89 -11.83
C HIS A 43 -2.78 7.95 -13.36
N GLU A 44 -1.75 8.51 -13.96
CA GLU A 44 -1.66 8.54 -15.42
C GLU A 44 -1.53 7.15 -16.01
N GLY A 45 -0.82 6.28 -15.31
CA GLY A 45 -0.69 4.89 -15.74
C GLY A 45 -1.93 4.05 -15.47
N TRP A 46 -2.68 4.43 -14.44
CA TRP A 46 -3.95 3.76 -14.07
C TRP A 46 -5.06 4.81 -13.99
N PRO A 47 -5.55 5.30 -15.12
CA PRO A 47 -6.50 6.43 -15.11
C PRO A 47 -7.81 6.11 -14.40
N TRP A 48 -8.16 4.82 -14.31
CA TRP A 48 -9.36 4.38 -13.62
C TRP A 48 -9.21 4.36 -12.10
N LEU A 49 -8.00 4.61 -11.61
CA LEU A 49 -7.71 4.59 -10.18
C LEU A 49 -7.37 6.01 -9.75
N SER A 50 -8.17 6.57 -8.86
CA SER A 50 -7.98 7.96 -8.46
C SER A 50 -6.73 8.14 -7.61
N ALA A 51 -6.13 9.31 -7.70
CA ALA A 51 -4.99 9.65 -6.86
C ALA A 51 -5.35 9.61 -5.38
N ALA A 52 -6.59 9.96 -5.05
CA ALA A 52 -7.06 9.92 -3.67
C ALA A 52 -7.06 8.48 -3.14
N THR A 53 -7.48 7.53 -3.95
CA THR A 53 -7.47 6.13 -3.56
C THR A 53 -6.04 5.62 -3.39
N LEU A 54 -5.15 5.99 -4.30
CA LEU A 54 -3.73 5.63 -4.18
C LEU A 54 -3.15 6.19 -2.88
N LYS A 55 -3.41 7.44 -2.60
CA LYS A 55 -2.92 8.08 -1.39
C LYS A 55 -3.46 7.39 -0.15
N GLY A 56 -4.75 7.09 -0.13
CA GLY A 56 -5.36 6.40 1.00
C GLY A 56 -4.77 5.03 1.23
N ALA A 57 -4.52 4.29 0.15
CA ALA A 57 -3.93 2.96 0.27
C ALA A 57 -2.51 3.03 0.82
N ILE A 58 -1.73 4.00 0.36
CA ILE A 58 -0.37 4.19 0.85
C ILE A 58 -0.36 4.56 2.32
N GLU A 59 -1.25 5.46 2.71
CA GLU A 59 -1.34 5.87 4.11
C GLU A 59 -1.76 4.71 5.00
N GLU A 60 -2.68 3.90 4.52
CA GLU A 60 -3.11 2.71 5.26
C GLU A 60 -1.97 1.71 5.43
N ALA A 61 -1.19 1.50 4.37
CA ALA A 61 -0.03 0.62 4.44
C ALA A 61 1.02 1.17 5.41
N ALA A 62 1.26 2.47 5.37
CA ALA A 62 2.21 3.11 6.26
C ALA A 62 1.79 2.94 7.72
N LYS A 63 0.50 3.03 7.98
CA LYS A 63 -0.01 2.85 9.33
C LYS A 63 0.21 1.41 9.81
N LEU A 64 0.00 0.45 8.94
CA LEU A 64 0.26 -0.94 9.29
C LEU A 64 1.72 -1.16 9.66
N LEU A 65 2.63 -0.61 8.89
CA LEU A 65 4.06 -0.72 9.19
C LEU A 65 4.42 -0.02 10.49
N SER A 66 3.83 1.14 10.72
CA SER A 66 4.06 1.88 11.95
C SER A 66 3.60 1.09 13.17
N ASP A 67 2.42 0.48 13.07
CA ASP A 67 1.91 -0.34 14.17
C ASP A 67 2.85 -1.49 14.49
N GLN A 68 3.43 -2.09 13.47
CA GLN A 68 4.37 -3.18 13.68
C GLN A 68 5.69 -2.71 14.27
N SER A 69 6.14 -1.53 13.88
CA SER A 69 7.44 -1.04 14.35
C SER A 69 7.40 -0.38 15.72
N THR A 70 6.23 -0.27 16.32
CA THR A 70 6.12 0.30 17.66
C THR A 70 6.42 -0.68 18.77
N ARG A 71 6.80 -1.89 18.45
CA ARG A 71 7.13 -2.87 19.46
C ARG A 71 8.39 -2.47 20.21
N PRO A 72 8.44 -2.76 21.51
CA PRO A 72 9.57 -2.29 22.32
C PRO A 72 10.93 -2.71 21.81
N HIS A 73 11.03 -3.93 21.31
CA HIS A 73 12.32 -4.41 20.84
C HIS A 73 12.82 -3.65 19.62
N GLY A 74 11.92 -3.02 18.90
CA GLY A 74 12.31 -2.29 17.71
C GLY A 74 13.16 -1.08 18.03
N GLU A 75 12.96 -0.55 19.19
CA GLU A 75 13.68 0.65 19.56
C GLU A 75 15.09 0.38 19.98
N ALA A 76 15.33 -0.83 20.38
CA ALA A 76 16.67 -1.19 20.82
C ALA A 76 17.69 -1.10 19.70
N ILE A 77 17.22 -1.04 18.49
CA ILE A 77 18.11 -0.95 17.36
C ILE A 77 18.79 0.39 17.27
N LEU A 78 18.22 1.34 17.84
CA LEU A 78 18.71 2.71 17.67
C LEU A 78 19.89 3.05 18.52
#